data_92f080ddc91d1f5ed9b945278d89cd95
#
_entry.id   92f080ddc91d1f5ed9b945278d89cd95
#
_cell.length_a   1.000
_cell.length_b   1.000
_cell.length_c   1.000
_cell.angle_alpha   90.00
_cell.angle_beta   90.00
_cell.angle_gamma   90.00
#
_symmetry.space_group_name_H-M   'P 1'
#
loop_
_entity.id
_entity.type
_entity.pdbx_description
1 polymer ?
#
loop_
_entity_poly.entity_id
_entity_poly.type
_entity_poly.pdbx_seq_one_letter_code
_entity_poly.pdbx_strand_id
1 'polypeptide(L)'
;MIIYRTIKKEEISKCIDLITDSYNGYSFYEIFVEDKKRRFKFLKEIQKVCVKTCYKQQTILVSLQDDKIVPIAILKSPNEPEPTIWNYLCAGGLNVFLAGGIKNTLGWLKMYNESSAACHSISEDSWYLTSLVVANEFKNQGLGSKMLQDGVIPYISQHGGGLLTLITNSESNCNFYKKNGFTEFHNEVLNVNNKKLNNWGYKINIQANN
;
A
#
# COMPACT_ATOMS: atom_id res chain seq x y z
N MET A 1 -1.48 18.86 17.48
CA MET A 1 -2.76 18.42 16.84
C MET A 1 -2.42 17.56 15.63
N ILE A 2 -2.98 16.36 15.51
CA ILE A 2 -2.76 15.49 14.33
C ILE A 2 -3.79 15.91 13.27
N ILE A 3 -3.33 16.22 12.06
CA ILE A 3 -4.18 16.63 10.94
C ILE A 3 -4.11 15.53 9.89
N TYR A 4 -5.28 15.01 9.47
CA TYR A 4 -5.41 14.06 8.37
C TYR A 4 -5.88 14.79 7.12
N ARG A 5 -5.18 14.62 6.01
CA ARG A 5 -5.51 15.24 4.73
C ARG A 5 -4.90 14.48 3.56
N THR A 6 -5.34 14.82 2.36
CA THR A 6 -4.68 14.34 1.14
C THR A 6 -3.29 14.98 0.97
N ILE A 7 -2.41 14.26 0.30
CA ILE A 7 -1.03 14.69 -0.01
C ILE A 7 -1.03 15.89 -0.95
N LYS A 8 -0.07 16.80 -0.77
CA LYS A 8 0.22 17.87 -1.71
C LYS A 8 1.29 17.47 -2.72
N LYS A 9 1.34 18.14 -3.87
CA LYS A 9 2.28 17.85 -4.96
C LYS A 9 3.75 17.89 -4.52
N GLU A 10 4.11 18.90 -3.72
CA GLU A 10 5.45 19.10 -3.18
C GLU A 10 5.88 18.03 -2.18
N GLU A 11 4.94 17.24 -1.67
CA GLU A 11 5.18 16.17 -0.69
C GLU A 11 5.42 14.80 -1.32
N ILE A 12 5.19 14.66 -2.63
CA ILE A 12 5.32 13.38 -3.36
C ILE A 12 6.68 12.73 -3.10
N SER A 13 7.79 13.50 -3.18
CA SER A 13 9.13 12.94 -2.95
C SER A 13 9.30 12.43 -1.53
N LYS A 14 8.82 13.18 -0.54
CA LYS A 14 8.88 12.77 0.88
C LYS A 14 8.07 11.48 1.14
N CYS A 15 6.90 11.38 0.51
CA CYS A 15 6.08 10.15 0.60
C CYS A 15 6.77 8.94 -0.03
N ILE A 16 7.40 9.11 -1.21
CA ILE A 16 8.17 8.03 -1.86
C ILE A 16 9.29 7.55 -0.93
N ASP A 17 10.07 8.46 -0.36
CA ASP A 17 11.19 8.10 0.52
C ASP A 17 10.69 7.39 1.79
N LEU A 18 9.67 7.93 2.47
CA LEU A 18 9.10 7.33 3.67
C LEU A 18 8.53 5.91 3.40
N ILE A 19 7.78 5.73 2.33
CA ILE A 19 7.22 4.42 1.97
C ILE A 19 8.34 3.44 1.62
N THR A 20 9.36 3.88 0.86
CA THR A 20 10.52 3.07 0.51
C THR A 20 11.26 2.58 1.75
N ASP A 21 11.55 3.48 2.69
CA ASP A 21 12.25 3.16 3.92
C ASP A 21 11.43 2.23 4.83
N SER A 22 10.12 2.43 4.87
CA SER A 22 9.21 1.58 5.68
C SER A 22 9.09 0.17 5.15
N TYR A 23 9.18 -0.04 3.83
CA TYR A 23 9.14 -1.36 3.19
C TYR A 23 10.52 -2.00 2.98
N ASN A 24 11.60 -1.30 3.31
CA ASN A 24 12.94 -1.89 3.27
C ASN A 24 13.06 -3.00 4.31
N GLY A 25 13.30 -4.23 3.86
CA GLY A 25 13.28 -5.43 4.71
C GLY A 25 11.92 -6.14 4.80
N TYR A 26 10.89 -5.64 4.12
CA TYR A 26 9.60 -6.34 4.06
C TYR A 26 9.65 -7.49 3.07
N SER A 27 9.26 -8.69 3.51
CA SER A 27 9.43 -9.95 2.77
C SER A 27 8.91 -9.92 1.33
N PHE A 28 7.81 -9.23 1.08
CA PHE A 28 7.19 -9.04 -0.24
C PHE A 28 8.16 -8.44 -1.28
N TYR A 29 9.06 -7.56 -0.86
CA TYR A 29 10.02 -6.89 -1.76
C TYR A 29 11.39 -7.57 -1.78
N GLU A 30 11.62 -8.57 -0.92
CA GLU A 30 12.93 -9.26 -0.82
C GLU A 30 13.06 -10.53 -1.68
N ILE A 31 11.97 -10.92 -2.37
CA ILE A 31 11.90 -12.21 -3.07
C ILE A 31 12.77 -12.25 -4.33
N PHE A 32 12.80 -11.16 -5.11
CA PHE A 32 13.32 -11.19 -6.47
C PHE A 32 14.75 -10.70 -6.63
N VAL A 33 15.22 -9.79 -5.79
CA VAL A 33 16.54 -9.16 -5.92
C VAL A 33 17.37 -9.42 -4.66
N GLU A 34 18.43 -10.22 -4.79
CA GLU A 34 19.26 -10.63 -3.63
C GLU A 34 20.19 -9.50 -3.18
N ASP A 35 20.86 -8.81 -4.11
CA ASP A 35 21.75 -7.70 -3.76
C ASP A 35 20.98 -6.56 -3.08
N LYS A 36 21.38 -6.21 -1.86
CA LYS A 36 20.68 -5.23 -1.01
C LYS A 36 20.58 -3.83 -1.65
N LYS A 37 21.66 -3.35 -2.28
CA LYS A 37 21.68 -2.00 -2.89
C LYS A 37 20.77 -1.95 -4.12
N ARG A 38 20.85 -2.97 -4.96
CA ARG A 38 20.01 -3.10 -6.15
C ARG A 38 18.54 -3.29 -5.74
N ARG A 39 18.26 -4.09 -4.71
CA ARG A 39 16.92 -4.30 -4.16
C ARG A 39 16.31 -2.99 -3.65
N PHE A 40 17.04 -2.20 -2.89
CA PHE A 40 16.60 -0.90 -2.42
C PHE A 40 16.28 0.05 -3.60
N LYS A 41 17.13 0.08 -4.63
CA LYS A 41 16.86 0.85 -5.86
C LYS A 41 15.60 0.36 -6.58
N PHE A 42 15.43 -0.95 -6.70
CA PHE A 42 14.24 -1.56 -7.31
C PHE A 42 12.97 -1.20 -6.53
N LEU A 43 12.99 -1.36 -5.20
CA LEU A 43 11.90 -0.95 -4.30
C LEU A 43 11.57 0.54 -4.47
N LYS A 44 12.58 1.42 -4.47
CA LYS A 44 12.38 2.87 -4.63
C LYS A 44 11.70 3.22 -5.97
N GLU A 45 12.10 2.59 -7.08
CA GLU A 45 11.46 2.83 -8.37
C GLU A 45 10.01 2.29 -8.40
N ILE A 46 9.72 1.15 -7.75
CA ILE A 46 8.35 0.65 -7.58
C ILE A 46 7.51 1.68 -6.80
N GLN A 47 7.98 2.15 -5.64
CA GLN A 47 7.24 3.12 -4.82
C GLN A 47 7.04 4.46 -5.54
N LYS A 48 8.03 4.90 -6.31
CA LYS A 48 7.94 6.10 -7.14
C LYS A 48 6.84 6.01 -8.19
N VAL A 49 6.75 4.87 -8.88
CA VAL A 49 5.67 4.62 -9.85
C VAL A 49 4.32 4.56 -9.14
N CYS A 50 4.22 3.81 -8.03
CA CYS A 50 3.00 3.68 -7.25
C CYS A 50 2.49 5.05 -6.78
N VAL A 51 3.31 5.81 -6.04
CA VAL A 51 2.91 7.12 -5.48
C VAL A 51 2.54 8.13 -6.57
N LYS A 52 3.32 8.21 -7.66
CA LYS A 52 3.03 9.14 -8.76
C LYS A 52 1.74 8.80 -9.50
N THR A 53 1.46 7.51 -9.68
CA THR A 53 0.23 7.05 -10.34
C THR A 53 -0.96 7.29 -9.42
N CYS A 54 -0.85 6.89 -8.14
CA CYS A 54 -1.90 7.09 -7.15
C CYS A 54 -2.20 8.58 -6.87
N TYR A 55 -1.20 9.45 -6.89
CA TYR A 55 -1.41 10.89 -6.75
C TYR A 55 -2.34 11.48 -7.82
N LYS A 56 -2.34 10.93 -9.01
CA LYS A 56 -3.17 11.42 -10.14
C LYS A 56 -4.56 10.81 -10.19
N GLN A 57 -4.73 9.59 -9.69
CA GLN A 57 -5.93 8.77 -9.97
C GLN A 57 -6.54 8.12 -8.73
N GLN A 58 -5.91 8.28 -7.57
CA GLN A 58 -6.30 7.61 -6.35
C GLN A 58 -6.12 8.54 -5.16
N THR A 59 -6.39 8.07 -3.96
CA THR A 59 -6.28 8.87 -2.76
C THR A 59 -5.03 8.50 -1.97
N ILE A 60 -4.20 9.50 -1.65
CA ILE A 60 -3.09 9.36 -0.71
C ILE A 60 -3.39 10.25 0.50
N LEU A 61 -3.68 9.63 1.64
CA LEU A 61 -3.87 10.31 2.91
C LEU A 61 -2.56 10.36 3.68
N VAL A 62 -2.30 11.49 4.28
CA VAL A 62 -1.16 11.71 5.17
C VAL A 62 -1.64 12.30 6.49
N SER A 63 -0.89 12.03 7.54
CA SER A 63 -1.04 12.80 8.78
C SER A 63 0.27 13.45 9.14
N LEU A 64 0.16 14.63 9.73
CA LEU A 64 1.30 15.43 10.15
C LEU A 64 1.41 15.46 11.67
N GLN A 65 2.63 15.28 12.15
CA GLN A 65 3.01 15.54 13.52
C GLN A 65 4.23 16.47 13.48
N ASP A 66 4.12 17.65 14.09
CA ASP A 66 5.18 18.69 14.07
C ASP A 66 5.68 18.98 12.64
N ASP A 67 4.74 19.21 11.71
CA ASP A 67 4.96 19.46 10.27
C ASP A 67 5.68 18.35 9.50
N LYS A 68 5.88 17.18 10.11
CA LYS A 68 6.42 16.01 9.44
C LYS A 68 5.31 15.03 9.06
N ILE A 69 5.39 14.49 7.84
CA ILE A 69 4.55 13.37 7.43
C ILE A 69 5.02 12.13 8.18
N VAL A 70 4.10 11.50 8.92
CA VAL A 70 4.43 10.36 9.79
C VAL A 70 3.74 9.09 9.33
N PRO A 71 2.40 8.97 9.30
CA PRO A 71 1.72 7.89 8.60
C PRO A 71 1.27 8.33 7.20
N ILE A 72 1.26 7.35 6.29
CA ILE A 72 0.73 7.46 4.94
C ILE A 72 -0.19 6.28 4.70
N ALA A 73 -1.38 6.53 4.14
CA ALA A 73 -2.26 5.51 3.60
C ALA A 73 -2.56 5.79 2.13
N ILE A 74 -2.44 4.75 1.29
CA ILE A 74 -2.82 4.82 -0.14
C ILE A 74 -4.07 3.97 -0.32
N LEU A 75 -5.13 4.60 -0.82
CA LEU A 75 -6.43 4.00 -1.04
C LEU A 75 -6.78 4.02 -2.52
N LYS A 76 -7.25 2.90 -3.03
CA LYS A 76 -7.97 2.81 -4.30
C LYS A 76 -9.46 2.88 -4.02
N SER A 77 -10.14 3.81 -4.70
CA SER A 77 -11.58 3.95 -4.65
C SER A 77 -12.25 3.06 -5.70
N PRO A 78 -13.40 2.44 -5.43
CA PRO A 78 -14.16 1.70 -6.44
C PRO A 78 -14.66 2.59 -7.58
N ASN A 79 -14.82 3.90 -7.32
CA ASN A 79 -15.34 4.85 -8.29
C ASN A 79 -14.25 5.45 -9.20
N GLU A 80 -12.97 5.17 -8.93
CA GLU A 80 -11.87 5.69 -9.72
C GLU A 80 -11.37 4.65 -10.72
N PRO A 81 -11.10 5.06 -11.97
CA PRO A 81 -10.63 4.11 -12.98
C PRO A 81 -9.27 3.52 -12.62
N GLU A 82 -9.08 2.26 -12.95
CA GLU A 82 -7.77 1.62 -12.80
C GLU A 82 -6.73 2.31 -13.70
N PRO A 83 -5.51 2.54 -13.19
CA PRO A 83 -4.44 3.12 -13.97
C PRO A 83 -4.09 2.27 -15.19
N THR A 84 -3.98 2.90 -16.34
CA THR A 84 -3.56 2.26 -17.58
C THR A 84 -2.05 2.01 -17.61
N ILE A 85 -1.60 1.13 -18.51
CA ILE A 85 -0.15 0.91 -18.74
C ILE A 85 0.57 2.23 -19.05
N TRP A 86 -0.08 3.14 -19.77
CA TRP A 86 0.46 4.45 -20.09
C TRP A 86 0.70 5.31 -18.85
N ASN A 87 -0.20 5.27 -17.87
CA ASN A 87 -0.02 5.97 -16.60
C ASN A 87 1.24 5.46 -15.84
N TYR A 88 1.44 4.15 -15.81
CA TYR A 88 2.63 3.55 -15.20
C TYR A 88 3.93 3.92 -15.94
N LEU A 89 3.92 3.91 -17.27
CA LEU A 89 5.08 4.33 -18.07
C LEU A 89 5.42 5.80 -17.82
N CYS A 90 4.44 6.71 -17.85
CA CYS A 90 4.62 8.13 -17.55
C CYS A 90 5.09 8.39 -16.11
N ALA A 91 4.74 7.53 -15.16
CA ALA A 91 5.22 7.61 -13.78
C ALA A 91 6.68 7.15 -13.60
N GLY A 92 7.29 6.57 -14.64
CA GLY A 92 8.68 6.10 -14.65
C GLY A 92 8.79 4.57 -14.65
N GLY A 93 7.78 3.83 -15.12
CA GLY A 93 7.73 2.37 -15.13
C GLY A 93 8.95 1.70 -15.78
N LEU A 94 9.56 2.31 -16.81
CA LEU A 94 10.79 1.80 -17.42
C LEU A 94 11.97 1.73 -16.45
N ASN A 95 12.05 2.65 -15.47
CA ASN A 95 13.11 2.63 -14.46
C ASN A 95 13.02 1.42 -13.52
N VAL A 96 11.82 0.88 -13.32
CA VAL A 96 11.62 -0.36 -12.54
C VAL A 96 12.32 -1.53 -13.25
N PHE A 97 12.17 -1.64 -14.57
CA PHE A 97 12.87 -2.65 -15.37
C PHE A 97 14.38 -2.46 -15.37
N LEU A 98 14.87 -1.22 -15.42
CA LEU A 98 16.31 -0.93 -15.34
C LEU A 98 16.88 -1.31 -13.97
N ALA A 99 16.15 -1.07 -12.88
CA ALA A 99 16.59 -1.39 -11.53
C ALA A 99 16.49 -2.89 -11.22
N GLY A 100 15.35 -3.53 -11.51
CA GLY A 100 15.09 -4.93 -11.19
C GLY A 100 15.57 -5.92 -12.24
N GLY A 101 15.63 -5.51 -13.50
CA GLY A 101 15.75 -6.38 -14.66
C GLY A 101 14.39 -6.96 -15.07
N ILE A 102 14.28 -7.40 -16.34
CA ILE A 102 13.00 -7.85 -16.93
C ILE A 102 12.39 -9.01 -16.13
N LYS A 103 13.17 -10.07 -15.87
CA LYS A 103 12.69 -11.28 -15.18
C LYS A 103 12.13 -10.95 -13.78
N ASN A 104 12.86 -10.19 -12.98
CA ASN A 104 12.47 -9.86 -11.61
C ASN A 104 11.26 -8.93 -11.58
N THR A 105 11.20 -7.95 -12.51
CA THR A 105 10.07 -7.03 -12.59
C THR A 105 8.79 -7.73 -13.02
N LEU A 106 8.83 -8.58 -14.03
CA LEU A 106 7.67 -9.37 -14.45
C LEU A 106 7.23 -10.35 -13.35
N GLY A 107 8.19 -11.01 -12.69
CA GLY A 107 7.89 -11.88 -11.56
C GLY A 107 7.23 -11.14 -10.40
N TRP A 108 7.72 -9.95 -10.07
CA TRP A 108 7.13 -9.10 -9.04
C TRP A 108 5.71 -8.64 -9.40
N LEU A 109 5.48 -8.22 -10.65
CA LEU A 109 4.14 -7.83 -11.13
C LEU A 109 3.15 -9.00 -11.05
N LYS A 110 3.58 -10.19 -11.48
CA LYS A 110 2.76 -11.41 -11.37
C LYS A 110 2.39 -11.68 -9.91
N MET A 111 3.38 -11.70 -9.01
CA MET A 111 3.15 -11.91 -7.58
C MET A 111 2.21 -10.86 -6.98
N TYR A 112 2.38 -9.58 -7.33
CA TYR A 112 1.52 -8.50 -6.87
C TYR A 112 0.06 -8.73 -7.29
N ASN A 113 -0.18 -9.09 -8.55
CA ASN A 113 -1.52 -9.36 -9.06
C ASN A 113 -2.14 -10.61 -8.40
N GLU A 114 -1.38 -11.69 -8.26
CA GLU A 114 -1.84 -12.90 -7.59
C GLU A 114 -2.19 -12.64 -6.12
N SER A 115 -1.33 -11.93 -5.39
CA SER A 115 -1.55 -11.64 -3.97
C SER A 115 -2.78 -10.78 -3.71
N SER A 116 -3.13 -9.85 -4.60
CA SER A 116 -4.29 -8.97 -4.46
C SER A 116 -5.59 -9.51 -5.08
N ALA A 117 -5.52 -10.62 -5.85
CA ALA A 117 -6.65 -11.15 -6.60
C ALA A 117 -7.88 -11.42 -5.72
N ALA A 118 -7.70 -12.00 -4.52
CA ALA A 118 -8.79 -12.26 -3.60
C ALA A 118 -9.53 -10.98 -3.15
N CYS A 119 -8.81 -9.86 -2.99
CA CYS A 119 -9.41 -8.57 -2.63
C CYS A 119 -10.25 -8.00 -3.77
N HIS A 120 -9.79 -8.14 -5.01
CA HIS A 120 -10.52 -7.64 -6.19
C HIS A 120 -11.70 -8.53 -6.57
N SER A 121 -11.69 -9.82 -6.21
CA SER A 121 -12.77 -10.76 -6.52
C SER A 121 -13.93 -10.73 -5.51
N ILE A 122 -13.74 -10.16 -4.31
CA ILE A 122 -14.78 -10.19 -3.26
C ILE A 122 -15.93 -9.22 -3.56
N SER A 123 -15.66 -8.09 -4.20
CA SER A 123 -16.63 -7.10 -4.66
C SER A 123 -15.96 -6.14 -5.64
N GLU A 124 -16.62 -5.83 -6.76
CA GLU A 124 -16.18 -4.82 -7.71
C GLU A 124 -16.22 -3.41 -7.09
N ASP A 125 -17.14 -3.17 -6.16
CA ASP A 125 -17.34 -1.90 -5.47
C ASP A 125 -16.60 -1.80 -4.13
N SER A 126 -15.43 -2.42 -4.01
CA SER A 126 -14.65 -2.36 -2.78
C SER A 126 -13.52 -1.34 -2.85
N TRP A 127 -13.30 -0.65 -1.72
CA TRP A 127 -12.07 0.09 -1.46
C TRP A 127 -10.92 -0.88 -1.25
N TYR A 128 -9.72 -0.49 -1.70
CA TYR A 128 -8.52 -1.27 -1.46
C TYR A 128 -7.42 -0.43 -0.81
N LEU A 129 -6.96 -0.85 0.38
CA LEU A 129 -5.84 -0.23 1.07
C LEU A 129 -4.53 -0.78 0.50
N THR A 130 -3.98 -0.08 -0.48
CA THR A 130 -2.73 -0.47 -1.17
C THR A 130 -1.52 -0.40 -0.24
N SER A 131 -1.50 0.58 0.66
CA SER A 131 -0.36 0.82 1.55
C SER A 131 -0.82 1.52 2.83
N LEU A 132 -0.29 1.07 3.96
CA LEU A 132 -0.36 1.77 5.25
C LEU A 132 1.01 1.67 5.89
N VAL A 133 1.68 2.80 6.01
CA VAL A 133 3.03 2.86 6.57
C VAL A 133 3.15 3.95 7.62
N VAL A 134 4.04 3.72 8.57
CA VAL A 134 4.44 4.72 9.58
C VAL A 134 5.95 4.87 9.50
N ALA A 135 6.45 6.10 9.53
CA ALA A 135 7.88 6.38 9.53
C ALA A 135 8.59 5.59 10.65
N ASN A 136 9.77 5.05 10.35
CA ASN A 136 10.43 4.05 11.21
C ASN A 136 10.65 4.55 12.65
N GLU A 137 11.00 5.83 12.80
CA GLU A 137 11.24 6.47 14.10
C GLU A 137 9.96 6.69 14.94
N PHE A 138 8.78 6.56 14.31
CA PHE A 138 7.48 6.72 14.96
C PHE A 138 6.68 5.40 15.08
N LYS A 139 7.29 4.27 14.76
CA LYS A 139 6.66 2.96 14.92
C LYS A 139 6.34 2.66 16.39
N ASN A 140 5.37 1.78 16.62
CA ASN A 140 4.93 1.32 17.95
C ASN A 140 4.31 2.42 18.86
N GLN A 141 3.96 3.59 18.30
CA GLN A 141 3.31 4.69 19.02
C GLN A 141 1.78 4.77 18.75
N GLY A 142 1.20 3.72 18.16
CA GLY A 142 -0.24 3.68 17.85
C GLY A 142 -0.67 4.50 16.63
N LEU A 143 0.28 5.13 15.91
CA LEU A 143 -0.05 6.04 14.80
C LEU A 143 -0.66 5.36 13.58
N GLY A 144 -0.33 4.09 13.34
CA GLY A 144 -0.99 3.28 12.32
C GLY A 144 -2.48 3.06 12.63
N SER A 145 -2.82 2.73 13.89
CA SER A 145 -4.22 2.61 14.32
C SER A 145 -4.96 3.93 14.24
N LYS A 146 -4.34 5.03 14.66
CA LYS A 146 -4.91 6.37 14.53
C LYS A 146 -5.16 6.73 13.06
N MET A 147 -4.22 6.38 12.16
CA MET A 147 -4.41 6.61 10.73
C MET A 147 -5.61 5.84 10.17
N LEU A 148 -5.85 4.61 10.63
CA LEU A 148 -7.05 3.86 10.26
C LEU A 148 -8.31 4.50 10.85
N GLN A 149 -8.34 4.75 12.17
CA GLN A 149 -9.57 5.15 12.89
C GLN A 149 -9.95 6.62 12.63
N ASP A 150 -8.97 7.51 12.56
CA ASP A 150 -9.20 8.96 12.48
C ASP A 150 -9.01 9.52 11.06
N GLY A 151 -8.36 8.75 10.16
CA GLY A 151 -8.09 9.17 8.79
C GLY A 151 -8.83 8.32 7.74
N VAL A 152 -8.46 7.04 7.60
CA VAL A 152 -8.94 6.16 6.51
C VAL A 152 -10.43 5.87 6.64
N ILE A 153 -10.89 5.38 7.80
CA ILE A 153 -12.30 5.02 8.01
C ILE A 153 -13.22 6.23 7.87
N PRO A 154 -12.94 7.40 8.49
CA PRO A 154 -13.75 8.60 8.29
C PRO A 154 -13.74 9.09 6.83
N TYR A 155 -12.60 9.01 6.14
CA TYR A 155 -12.51 9.38 4.73
C TYR A 155 -13.45 8.54 3.87
N ILE A 156 -13.40 7.20 4.02
CA ILE A 156 -14.27 6.28 3.28
C ILE A 156 -15.75 6.51 3.65
N SER A 157 -16.06 6.69 4.93
CA SER A 157 -17.41 6.98 5.42
C SER A 157 -18.02 8.24 4.78
N GLN A 158 -17.22 9.30 4.63
CA GLN A 158 -17.61 10.56 3.96
C GLN A 158 -17.78 10.42 2.43
N HIS A 159 -17.20 9.37 1.83
CA HIS A 159 -17.27 9.10 0.39
C HIS A 159 -18.20 7.91 0.05
N GLY A 160 -19.25 7.71 0.85
CA GLY A 160 -20.29 6.71 0.58
C GLY A 160 -20.12 5.40 1.33
N GLY A 161 -19.08 5.26 2.15
CA GLY A 161 -18.83 4.01 2.88
C GLY A 161 -18.38 2.86 1.97
N GLY A 162 -18.66 1.63 2.41
CA GLY A 162 -18.42 0.41 1.62
C GLY A 162 -17.43 -0.54 2.25
N LEU A 163 -17.09 -1.60 1.52
CA LEU A 163 -16.15 -2.62 1.93
C LEU A 163 -14.72 -2.14 1.69
N LEU A 164 -13.89 -2.12 2.74
CA LEU A 164 -12.45 -1.89 2.62
C LEU A 164 -11.72 -3.22 2.73
N THR A 165 -10.85 -3.51 1.75
CA THR A 165 -10.04 -4.72 1.68
C THR A 165 -8.55 -4.38 1.66
N LEU A 166 -7.72 -5.33 2.05
CA LEU A 166 -6.27 -5.26 1.97
C LEU A 166 -5.63 -6.65 2.01
N ILE A 167 -4.38 -6.72 1.60
CA ILE A 167 -3.51 -7.88 1.84
C ILE A 167 -2.37 -7.54 2.79
N THR A 168 -1.84 -8.56 3.46
CA THR A 168 -0.59 -8.46 4.22
C THR A 168 0.19 -9.78 4.18
N ASN A 169 1.51 -9.69 4.38
CA ASN A 169 2.43 -10.82 4.30
C ASN A 169 3.22 -11.01 5.60
N SER A 170 2.74 -10.45 6.71
CA SER A 170 3.41 -10.48 8.02
C SER A 170 2.42 -10.77 9.13
N GLU A 171 2.73 -11.72 10.01
CA GLU A 171 1.89 -12.06 11.17
C GLU A 171 1.67 -10.89 12.13
N SER A 172 2.68 -10.02 12.28
CA SER A 172 2.53 -8.81 13.09
C SER A 172 1.45 -7.89 12.55
N ASN A 173 1.34 -7.79 11.21
CA ASN A 173 0.29 -7.01 10.56
C ASN A 173 -1.08 -7.70 10.67
N CYS A 174 -1.14 -9.03 10.66
CA CYS A 174 -2.39 -9.76 10.91
C CYS A 174 -2.98 -9.38 12.28
N ASN A 175 -2.16 -9.39 13.32
CA ASN A 175 -2.56 -8.98 14.66
C ASN A 175 -2.96 -7.50 14.72
N PHE A 176 -2.23 -6.64 14.00
CA PHE A 176 -2.54 -5.21 13.89
C PHE A 176 -3.92 -4.99 13.25
N TYR A 177 -4.23 -5.61 12.12
CA TYR A 177 -5.51 -5.44 11.45
C TYR A 177 -6.67 -6.03 12.26
N LYS A 178 -6.52 -7.21 12.86
CA LYS A 178 -7.52 -7.80 13.79
C LYS A 178 -7.83 -6.85 14.94
N LYS A 179 -6.82 -6.27 15.58
CA LYS A 179 -6.98 -5.28 16.67
C LYS A 179 -7.72 -4.02 16.21
N ASN A 180 -7.64 -3.65 14.94
CA ASN A 180 -8.32 -2.49 14.37
C ASN A 180 -9.70 -2.83 13.75
N GLY A 181 -10.28 -3.99 14.06
CA GLY A 181 -11.63 -4.37 13.67
C GLY A 181 -11.76 -5.04 12.31
N PHE A 182 -10.65 -5.35 11.64
CA PHE A 182 -10.68 -6.10 10.38
C PHE A 182 -10.85 -7.60 10.64
N THR A 183 -11.58 -8.26 9.75
CA THR A 183 -11.75 -9.71 9.72
C THR A 183 -10.94 -10.34 8.58
N GLU A 184 -10.29 -11.46 8.87
CA GLU A 184 -9.61 -12.26 7.86
C GLU A 184 -10.64 -12.94 6.96
N PHE A 185 -10.47 -12.88 5.65
CA PHE A 185 -11.35 -13.54 4.69
C PHE A 185 -10.58 -14.42 3.68
N HIS A 186 -9.27 -14.31 3.63
CA HIS A 186 -8.41 -15.07 2.73
C HIS A 186 -7.07 -15.38 3.40
N ASN A 187 -6.55 -16.57 3.14
CA ASN A 187 -5.25 -17.02 3.63
C ASN A 187 -4.67 -18.04 2.65
N GLU A 188 -3.50 -17.76 2.13
CA GLU A 188 -2.80 -18.66 1.21
C GLU A 188 -1.28 -18.56 1.36
N VAL A 189 -0.57 -19.51 0.80
CA VAL A 189 0.89 -19.48 0.66
C VAL A 189 1.25 -19.39 -0.81
N LEU A 190 1.77 -18.28 -1.24
CA LEU A 190 2.29 -18.09 -2.59
C LEU A 190 3.68 -18.72 -2.70
N ASN A 191 3.89 -19.51 -3.76
CA ASN A 191 5.20 -20.07 -4.10
C ASN A 191 5.81 -19.20 -5.20
N VAL A 192 6.76 -18.34 -4.83
CA VAL A 192 7.34 -17.33 -5.72
C VAL A 192 8.85 -17.44 -5.69
N ASN A 193 9.47 -17.63 -6.87
CA ASN A 193 10.93 -17.68 -7.00
C ASN A 193 11.60 -18.67 -6.01
N ASN A 194 11.02 -19.88 -5.83
CA ASN A 194 11.43 -20.90 -4.87
C ASN A 194 11.36 -20.48 -3.38
N LYS A 195 10.65 -19.41 -3.08
CA LYS A 195 10.38 -18.95 -1.71
C LYS A 195 8.90 -19.02 -1.42
N LYS A 196 8.55 -19.27 -0.15
CA LYS A 196 7.18 -19.23 0.33
C LYS A 196 6.89 -17.83 0.89
N LEU A 197 5.76 -17.27 0.49
CA LEU A 197 5.24 -16.00 0.99
C LEU A 197 3.82 -16.22 1.52
N ASN A 198 3.63 -16.06 2.80
CA ASN A 198 2.28 -16.05 3.37
C ASN A 198 1.54 -14.80 2.86
N ASN A 199 0.27 -14.96 2.54
CA ASN A 199 -0.60 -13.91 2.01
C ASN A 199 -1.96 -13.99 2.68
N TRP A 200 -2.31 -12.96 3.46
CA TRP A 200 -3.58 -12.86 4.17
C TRP A 200 -4.40 -11.70 3.65
N GLY A 201 -5.67 -11.94 3.36
CA GLY A 201 -6.65 -10.92 3.02
C GLY A 201 -7.49 -10.52 4.24
N TYR A 202 -7.61 -9.21 4.47
CA TYR A 202 -8.42 -8.63 5.54
C TYR A 202 -9.47 -7.69 4.96
N LYS A 203 -10.62 -7.61 5.64
CA LYS A 203 -11.72 -6.72 5.27
C LYS A 203 -12.42 -6.09 6.47
N ILE A 204 -13.02 -4.92 6.26
CA ILE A 204 -13.92 -4.25 7.19
C ILE A 204 -15.02 -3.53 6.40
N ASN A 205 -16.25 -3.54 6.92
CA ASN A 205 -17.36 -2.81 6.31
C ASN A 205 -17.51 -1.46 7.01
N ILE A 206 -17.55 -0.38 6.23
CA ILE A 206 -17.59 1.00 6.73
C ILE A 206 -18.93 1.61 6.33
N GLN A 207 -19.68 2.10 7.33
CA GLN A 207 -20.97 2.76 7.11
C GLN A 207 -20.75 4.14 6.49
N ALA A 208 -21.61 4.53 5.55
CA ALA A 208 -21.65 5.90 5.06
C ALA A 208 -22.07 6.86 6.18
N ASN A 209 -21.47 8.03 6.23
CA ASN A 209 -22.01 9.13 7.04
C ASN A 209 -23.28 9.64 6.36
N ASN A 210 -24.38 9.61 7.10
CA ASN A 210 -25.63 10.24 6.70
C ASN A 210 -25.52 11.77 6.72
#